data_3505f76a1578e23b1924bc3077a4d4a7
#
_entry.id   3505f76a1578e23b1924bc3077a4d4a7
#
_cell.length_a   1.000
_cell.length_b   1.000
_cell.length_c   1.000
_cell.angle_alpha   90.00
_cell.angle_beta   90.00
_cell.angle_gamma   90.00
#
_symmetry.space_group_name_H-M   'P 1'
#
loop_
_entity.id
_entity.type
_entity.pdbx_description
1 polymer ?
#
loop_
_entity_poly.entity_id
_entity_poly.type
_entity_poly.pdbx_seq_one_letter_code
_entity_poly.pdbx_strand_id
1 'polypeptide(L)'
;MANDFLFTSESVSEGHPDKVADQISDAILDALLEQDPRARVAAETLTNTGLVVLAGEITANANVDYIQVARDTIKQIGYDDTAYGIDYKGCAVMVCYDKQSNDIAQGVDHASDDHLNTGAGDQGLMFGYACDETPELMPAPIHYAHRLMERQAELRKNGTLPFLRPDAKAQVTMRYLDGKPQSVQTVVISSQHTPEMSVGDKMKPEFIEAIVESIIKPVIPAEMLVDTEFLINPTGRFVVGGPQGDCGLTGRKIIVDIYGGACPHGGGAFSGKDPTKVDRSAAYAARYVAKNIVAAGLARQCQIQVSYAIGVARPINVTVYTEGTGVIEDHLIEKLVQEHFDLRPKGIIEMLNLQRPIYSKTAAYGHFGRSEPEFSWEQTDKAALLRAAAGL
;
A
#
# COMPACT_ATOMS: atom_id res chain seq x y z
N MET A 1 6.88 -32.98 -11.36
CA MET A 1 6.71 -32.16 -12.59
C MET A 1 7.09 -30.73 -12.19
N ALA A 2 7.90 -30.05 -12.99
CA ALA A 2 8.20 -28.64 -12.75
C ALA A 2 6.90 -27.83 -12.72
N ASN A 3 6.70 -27.02 -11.69
CA ASN A 3 5.52 -26.16 -11.57
C ASN A 3 5.80 -24.86 -12.35
N ASP A 4 5.37 -24.83 -13.62
CA ASP A 4 5.55 -23.71 -14.55
C ASP A 4 4.22 -22.97 -14.69
N PHE A 5 4.18 -21.68 -14.27
CA PHE A 5 2.98 -20.87 -14.30
C PHE A 5 3.31 -19.38 -14.50
N LEU A 6 2.30 -18.62 -14.91
CA LEU A 6 2.36 -17.16 -14.97
C LEU A 6 1.62 -16.57 -13.77
N PHE A 7 2.19 -15.49 -13.21
CA PHE A 7 1.55 -14.70 -12.18
C PHE A 7 1.65 -13.21 -12.52
N THR A 8 0.57 -12.48 -12.27
CA THR A 8 0.43 -11.08 -12.66
C THR A 8 0.05 -10.22 -11.47
N SER A 9 0.73 -9.08 -11.32
CA SER A 9 0.31 -8.02 -10.40
C SER A 9 0.24 -6.68 -11.11
N GLU A 10 -0.57 -5.78 -10.58
CA GLU A 10 -0.68 -4.40 -11.06
C GLU A 10 -0.35 -3.39 -9.99
N SER A 11 0.07 -2.20 -10.40
CA SER A 11 0.18 -1.01 -9.57
C SER A 11 -0.33 0.21 -10.31
N VAL A 12 -0.61 1.26 -9.57
CA VAL A 12 -1.07 2.53 -10.11
C VAL A 12 -0.21 3.68 -9.59
N SER A 13 -0.15 4.77 -10.36
CA SER A 13 0.59 5.97 -9.96
C SER A 13 -0.12 6.74 -8.85
N GLU A 14 0.59 7.68 -8.24
CA GLU A 14 0.03 8.64 -7.26
C GLU A 14 -1.12 9.48 -7.83
N GLY A 15 -1.18 9.66 -9.17
CA GLY A 15 -2.25 10.42 -9.83
C GLY A 15 -3.47 9.59 -10.23
N HIS A 16 -3.48 8.29 -9.99
CA HIS A 16 -4.69 7.48 -10.16
C HIS A 16 -5.80 7.97 -9.22
N PRO A 17 -7.07 8.09 -9.67
CA PRO A 17 -8.16 8.67 -8.85
C PRO A 17 -8.28 8.10 -7.45
N ASP A 18 -8.26 6.76 -7.32
CA ASP A 18 -8.34 6.11 -6.01
C ASP A 18 -7.10 6.43 -5.13
N LYS A 19 -5.90 6.57 -5.74
CA LYS A 19 -4.70 6.94 -4.99
C LYS A 19 -4.65 8.43 -4.65
N VAL A 20 -5.26 9.28 -5.42
CA VAL A 20 -5.48 10.69 -5.02
C VAL A 20 -6.35 10.73 -3.75
N ALA A 21 -7.42 9.94 -3.71
CA ALA A 21 -8.29 9.82 -2.53
C ALA A 21 -7.54 9.27 -1.31
N ASP A 22 -6.77 8.18 -1.47
CA ASP A 22 -5.96 7.59 -0.40
C ASP A 22 -4.94 8.58 0.17
N GLN A 23 -4.23 9.31 -0.70
CA GLN A 23 -3.23 10.29 -0.28
C GLN A 23 -3.84 11.47 0.48
N ILE A 24 -5.02 11.95 0.07
CA ILE A 24 -5.74 13.01 0.80
C ILE A 24 -6.16 12.51 2.18
N SER A 25 -6.72 11.30 2.26
CA SER A 25 -7.16 10.71 3.53
C SER A 25 -6.01 10.51 4.51
N ASP A 26 -4.85 10.01 4.04
CA ASP A 26 -3.66 9.84 4.89
C ASP A 26 -2.95 11.16 5.21
N ALA A 27 -3.00 12.17 4.34
CA ALA A 27 -2.50 13.51 4.66
C ALA A 27 -3.32 14.17 5.78
N ILE A 28 -4.64 13.98 5.78
CA ILE A 28 -5.51 14.44 6.86
C ILE A 28 -5.21 13.70 8.16
N LEU A 29 -5.01 12.39 8.11
CA LEU A 29 -4.60 11.60 9.27
C LEU A 29 -3.29 12.11 9.86
N ASP A 30 -2.26 12.32 9.04
CA ASP A 30 -0.97 12.81 9.50
C ASP A 30 -1.06 14.22 10.12
N ALA A 31 -1.81 15.12 9.50
CA ALA A 31 -2.03 16.47 10.05
C ALA A 31 -2.74 16.46 11.42
N LEU A 32 -3.61 15.49 11.66
CA LEU A 32 -4.25 15.29 12.96
C LEU A 32 -3.30 14.67 13.99
N LEU A 33 -2.55 13.63 13.60
CA LEU A 33 -1.59 12.95 14.50
C LEU A 33 -0.43 13.84 14.90
N GLU A 34 -0.04 14.80 14.07
CA GLU A 34 0.99 15.78 14.40
C GLU A 34 0.61 16.64 15.60
N GLN A 35 -0.68 16.97 15.77
CA GLN A 35 -1.21 17.79 16.85
C GLN A 35 -1.76 16.96 18.01
N ASP A 36 -2.34 15.78 17.72
CA ASP A 36 -2.89 14.85 18.71
C ASP A 36 -2.53 13.40 18.34
N PRO A 37 -1.45 12.82 18.92
CA PRO A 37 -1.07 11.43 18.66
C PRO A 37 -2.14 10.39 19.03
N ARG A 38 -3.17 10.78 19.81
CA ARG A 38 -4.29 9.92 20.18
C ARG A 38 -5.55 10.16 19.39
N ALA A 39 -5.46 10.95 18.31
CA ALA A 39 -6.59 11.20 17.42
C ALA A 39 -7.23 9.89 16.93
N ARG A 40 -8.55 9.85 16.93
CA ARG A 40 -9.36 8.78 16.33
C ARG A 40 -9.84 9.26 14.98
N VAL A 41 -9.43 8.59 13.93
CA VAL A 41 -9.65 9.04 12.56
C VAL A 41 -10.10 7.88 11.68
N ALA A 42 -11.19 8.10 10.97
CA ALA A 42 -11.65 7.31 9.85
C ALA A 42 -12.02 8.29 8.73
N ALA A 43 -11.01 8.75 7.98
CA ALA A 43 -11.16 9.76 6.95
C ALA A 43 -11.31 9.10 5.57
N GLU A 44 -12.46 9.32 4.94
CA GLU A 44 -12.80 8.84 3.61
C GLU A 44 -12.82 10.03 2.64
N THR A 45 -12.35 9.80 1.43
CA THR A 45 -12.28 10.81 0.38
C THR A 45 -12.90 10.26 -0.90
N LEU A 46 -13.73 11.10 -1.55
CA LEU A 46 -14.17 10.89 -2.93
C LEU A 46 -13.57 11.99 -3.80
N THR A 47 -13.03 11.63 -4.95
CA THR A 47 -12.53 12.57 -5.96
C THR A 47 -13.24 12.37 -7.29
N ASN A 48 -13.62 13.46 -7.94
CA ASN A 48 -14.21 13.44 -9.27
C ASN A 48 -13.82 14.74 -10.02
N THR A 49 -14.33 14.95 -11.23
CA THR A 49 -14.09 16.17 -12.01
C THR A 49 -14.33 17.42 -11.17
N GLY A 50 -13.26 18.18 -10.88
CA GLY A 50 -13.33 19.43 -10.13
C GLY A 50 -13.88 19.36 -8.70
N LEU A 51 -14.03 18.15 -8.11
CA LEU A 51 -14.67 17.95 -6.82
C LEU A 51 -13.88 16.99 -5.93
N VAL A 52 -13.76 17.34 -4.65
CA VAL A 52 -13.33 16.50 -3.56
C VAL A 52 -14.39 16.52 -2.46
N VAL A 53 -14.78 15.36 -1.96
CA VAL A 53 -15.64 15.21 -0.79
C VAL A 53 -14.86 14.48 0.30
N LEU A 54 -14.75 15.10 1.45
CA LEU A 54 -14.12 14.56 2.66
C LEU A 54 -15.24 14.17 3.63
N ALA A 55 -15.31 12.90 4.00
CA ALA A 55 -16.35 12.38 4.89
C ALA A 55 -15.74 11.38 5.88
N GLY A 56 -16.52 10.98 6.89
CA GLY A 56 -16.09 10.01 7.90
C GLY A 56 -16.15 10.58 9.30
N GLU A 57 -15.41 9.96 10.24
CA GLU A 57 -15.47 10.32 11.66
C GLU A 57 -14.09 10.73 12.17
N ILE A 58 -14.04 11.87 12.87
CA ILE A 58 -12.83 12.41 13.50
C ILE A 58 -13.14 12.81 14.94
N THR A 59 -12.35 12.27 15.88
CA THR A 59 -12.32 12.72 17.27
C THR A 59 -10.87 13.03 17.63
N ALA A 60 -10.52 14.31 17.72
CA ALA A 60 -9.18 14.78 17.98
C ALA A 60 -9.20 16.12 18.72
N ASN A 61 -8.14 16.38 19.48
CA ASN A 61 -7.85 17.71 20.03
C ASN A 61 -6.84 18.41 19.11
N ALA A 62 -7.31 18.75 17.91
CA ALA A 62 -6.49 19.34 16.85
C ALA A 62 -7.31 20.36 16.06
N ASN A 63 -6.64 21.33 15.45
CA ASN A 63 -7.24 22.30 14.55
C ASN A 63 -6.55 22.20 13.17
N VAL A 64 -7.20 21.51 12.24
CA VAL A 64 -6.66 21.23 10.90
C VAL A 64 -7.52 21.89 9.83
N ASP A 65 -6.88 22.62 8.91
CA ASP A 65 -7.52 23.10 7.69
C ASP A 65 -7.58 21.97 6.66
N TYR A 66 -8.63 21.16 6.72
CA TYR A 66 -8.83 19.99 5.83
C TYR A 66 -8.85 20.39 4.35
N ILE A 67 -9.39 21.58 4.03
CA ILE A 67 -9.43 22.08 2.65
C ILE A 67 -8.02 22.34 2.15
N GLN A 68 -7.18 22.99 2.96
CA GLN A 68 -5.80 23.26 2.58
C GLN A 68 -4.98 21.98 2.46
N VAL A 69 -5.12 21.03 3.39
CA VAL A 69 -4.45 19.73 3.31
C VAL A 69 -4.80 18.99 2.01
N ALA A 70 -6.08 18.94 1.63
CA ALA A 70 -6.51 18.33 0.38
C ALA A 70 -5.89 19.03 -0.84
N ARG A 71 -5.89 20.38 -0.88
CA ARG A 71 -5.29 21.16 -1.96
C ARG A 71 -3.79 20.94 -2.08
N ASP A 72 -3.08 20.93 -0.98
CA ASP A 72 -1.62 20.72 -0.96
C ASP A 72 -1.27 19.31 -1.46
N THR A 73 -2.05 18.30 -1.10
CA THR A 73 -1.91 16.93 -1.60
C THR A 73 -2.13 16.87 -3.12
N ILE A 74 -3.21 17.46 -3.62
CA ILE A 74 -3.51 17.53 -5.07
C ILE A 74 -2.38 18.22 -5.82
N LYS A 75 -1.84 19.32 -5.27
CA LYS A 75 -0.70 20.06 -5.83
C LYS A 75 0.57 19.20 -5.86
N GLN A 76 0.87 18.49 -4.78
CA GLN A 76 2.05 17.64 -4.66
C GLN A 76 2.01 16.49 -5.67
N ILE A 77 0.85 15.91 -5.94
CA ILE A 77 0.63 14.89 -6.97
C ILE A 77 0.92 15.46 -8.37
N GLY A 78 0.64 16.75 -8.60
CA GLY A 78 0.87 17.43 -9.86
C GLY A 78 -0.40 17.72 -10.65
N TYR A 79 -1.55 17.78 -10.01
CA TYR A 79 -2.78 18.32 -10.59
C TYR A 79 -2.82 19.84 -10.38
N ASP A 80 -2.07 20.56 -11.21
CA ASP A 80 -1.81 21.99 -11.11
C ASP A 80 -2.34 22.81 -12.29
N ASP A 81 -2.98 22.16 -13.27
CA ASP A 81 -3.57 22.74 -14.46
C ASP A 81 -5.05 22.32 -14.59
N THR A 82 -5.94 23.28 -14.89
CA THR A 82 -7.35 23.04 -15.17
C THR A 82 -7.62 22.07 -16.31
N ALA A 83 -6.66 21.94 -17.25
CA ALA A 83 -6.72 20.98 -18.35
C ALA A 83 -6.75 19.49 -17.88
N TYR A 84 -6.40 19.24 -16.62
CA TYR A 84 -6.48 17.90 -16.01
C TYR A 84 -7.87 17.57 -15.44
N GLY A 85 -8.82 18.51 -15.54
CA GLY A 85 -10.18 18.35 -15.05
C GLY A 85 -10.32 18.41 -13.53
N ILE A 86 -9.23 18.44 -12.80
CA ILE A 86 -9.10 18.80 -11.38
C ILE A 86 -7.78 19.55 -11.21
N ASP A 87 -7.81 20.65 -10.47
CA ASP A 87 -6.60 21.37 -10.07
C ASP A 87 -6.73 21.85 -8.62
N TYR A 88 -5.58 21.98 -7.95
CA TYR A 88 -5.55 22.31 -6.52
C TYR A 88 -6.11 23.69 -6.18
N LYS A 89 -6.15 24.64 -7.13
CA LYS A 89 -6.66 26.01 -6.90
C LYS A 89 -8.17 26.08 -7.03
N GLY A 90 -8.70 25.46 -8.09
CA GLY A 90 -10.07 25.63 -8.54
C GLY A 90 -11.05 24.55 -8.10
N CYS A 91 -10.58 23.37 -7.66
CA CYS A 91 -11.48 22.29 -7.27
C CYS A 91 -12.35 22.66 -6.05
N ALA A 92 -13.60 22.23 -6.07
CA ALA A 92 -14.47 22.32 -4.90
C ALA A 92 -14.03 21.26 -3.87
N VAL A 93 -13.98 21.65 -2.58
CA VAL A 93 -13.71 20.73 -1.48
C VAL A 93 -14.86 20.82 -0.49
N MET A 94 -15.61 19.73 -0.32
CA MET A 94 -16.70 19.61 0.65
C MET A 94 -16.20 18.83 1.86
N VAL A 95 -16.49 19.32 3.06
CA VAL A 95 -16.09 18.70 4.33
C VAL A 95 -17.33 18.27 5.09
N CYS A 96 -17.46 16.96 5.33
CA CYS A 96 -18.59 16.30 5.98
C CYS A 96 -18.10 15.32 7.05
N TYR A 97 -17.22 15.76 7.96
CA TYR A 97 -16.76 14.93 9.07
C TYR A 97 -17.70 15.03 10.27
N ASP A 98 -18.04 13.85 10.82
CA ASP A 98 -18.77 13.69 12.08
C ASP A 98 -17.85 13.31 13.23
N LYS A 99 -18.38 13.25 14.45
CA LYS A 99 -17.68 12.67 15.59
C LYS A 99 -17.94 11.16 15.65
N GLN A 100 -16.95 10.40 16.12
CA GLN A 100 -17.10 8.96 16.32
C GLN A 100 -18.27 8.66 17.29
N SER A 101 -19.07 7.63 16.97
CA SER A 101 -20.16 7.17 17.82
C SER A 101 -19.67 6.72 19.21
N ASN A 102 -20.39 7.14 20.27
CA ASN A 102 -20.09 6.71 21.63
C ASN A 102 -20.24 5.20 21.83
N ASP A 103 -21.11 4.53 21.07
CA ASP A 103 -21.32 3.08 21.16
C ASP A 103 -20.09 2.29 20.70
N ILE A 104 -19.37 2.80 19.71
CA ILE A 104 -18.10 2.21 19.24
C ILE A 104 -16.98 2.48 20.25
N ALA A 105 -16.96 3.68 20.85
CA ALA A 105 -15.94 4.07 21.82
C ALA A 105 -15.98 3.20 23.09
N GLN A 106 -17.15 2.73 23.54
CA GLN A 106 -17.30 1.91 24.74
C GLN A 106 -16.49 0.61 24.69
N GLY A 107 -16.40 -0.04 23.51
CA GLY A 107 -15.65 -1.28 23.34
C GLY A 107 -14.13 -1.12 23.44
N VAL A 108 -13.63 0.10 23.29
CA VAL A 108 -12.20 0.43 23.22
C VAL A 108 -11.71 1.11 24.49
N ASP A 109 -12.58 1.87 25.19
CA ASP A 109 -12.19 2.73 26.32
C ASP A 109 -12.29 2.02 27.68
N HIS A 110 -12.84 0.80 27.78
CA HIS A 110 -12.82 0.00 29.00
C HIS A 110 -11.42 -0.56 29.24
N ALA A 111 -10.53 0.29 29.77
CA ALA A 111 -9.22 -0.15 30.25
C ALA A 111 -9.41 -1.07 31.47
N SER A 112 -8.95 -2.31 31.35
CA SER A 112 -8.58 -3.14 32.51
C SER A 112 -7.38 -2.49 33.22
N ASP A 113 -7.03 -2.94 34.44
CA ASP A 113 -5.84 -2.48 35.17
C ASP A 113 -4.53 -2.61 34.35
N ASP A 114 -4.51 -3.43 33.30
CA ASP A 114 -3.44 -3.55 32.29
C ASP A 114 -3.82 -2.76 31.04
N HIS A 115 -3.10 -1.67 30.78
CA HIS A 115 -3.31 -0.79 29.60
C HIS A 115 -3.18 -1.51 28.25
N LEU A 116 -2.45 -2.64 28.20
CA LEU A 116 -2.31 -3.46 26.99
C LEU A 116 -3.55 -4.31 26.69
N ASN A 117 -4.48 -4.43 27.62
CA ASN A 117 -5.71 -5.20 27.44
C ASN A 117 -6.88 -4.38 26.87
N THR A 118 -6.58 -3.27 26.19
CA THR A 118 -7.57 -2.55 25.37
C THR A 118 -8.04 -3.45 24.25
N GLY A 119 -9.35 -3.67 24.14
CA GLY A 119 -9.94 -4.53 23.13
C GLY A 119 -9.82 -3.96 21.71
N ALA A 120 -9.90 -4.84 20.71
CA ALA A 120 -9.99 -4.43 19.31
C ALA A 120 -11.27 -3.60 19.07
N GLY A 121 -11.13 -2.51 18.31
CA GLY A 121 -12.26 -1.62 17.99
C GLY A 121 -13.25 -2.20 16.99
N ASP A 122 -12.90 -3.31 16.33
CA ASP A 122 -13.74 -4.04 15.40
C ASP A 122 -13.33 -5.52 15.35
N GLN A 123 -14.22 -6.35 14.80
CA GLN A 123 -13.88 -7.69 14.37
C GLN A 123 -13.18 -7.64 13.01
N GLY A 124 -12.37 -8.65 12.70
CA GLY A 124 -11.74 -8.74 11.37
C GLY A 124 -10.65 -9.78 11.30
N LEU A 125 -10.16 -10.00 10.08
CA LEU A 125 -9.00 -10.83 9.80
C LEU A 125 -8.02 -10.08 8.91
N MET A 126 -6.74 -10.22 9.18
CA MET A 126 -5.67 -9.55 8.47
C MET A 126 -4.61 -10.57 8.09
N PHE A 127 -3.93 -10.29 6.98
CA PHE A 127 -2.85 -11.12 6.48
C PHE A 127 -1.54 -10.34 6.41
N GLY A 128 -0.45 -11.02 6.69
CA GLY A 128 0.89 -10.58 6.39
C GLY A 128 1.60 -11.59 5.49
N TYR A 129 2.53 -11.12 4.68
CA TYR A 129 3.29 -11.97 3.77
C TYR A 129 4.73 -11.47 3.60
N ALA A 130 5.62 -12.39 3.36
CA ALA A 130 6.98 -12.14 2.89
C ALA A 130 7.48 -13.35 2.09
N CYS A 131 8.36 -13.12 1.12
CA CYS A 131 9.02 -14.16 0.34
C CYS A 131 10.42 -13.72 -0.09
N ASP A 132 11.27 -14.68 -0.46
CA ASP A 132 12.68 -14.46 -0.84
C ASP A 132 12.87 -14.07 -2.32
N GLU A 133 11.85 -13.49 -2.96
CA GLU A 133 11.90 -13.18 -4.40
C GLU A 133 12.62 -11.86 -4.70
N THR A 134 12.62 -10.92 -3.76
CA THR A 134 13.28 -9.61 -3.89
C THR A 134 14.05 -9.26 -2.61
N PRO A 135 15.00 -8.31 -2.66
CA PRO A 135 15.71 -7.85 -1.45
C PRO A 135 14.80 -7.31 -0.35
N GLU A 136 13.67 -6.72 -0.72
CA GLU A 136 12.67 -6.20 0.20
C GLU A 136 11.77 -7.29 0.79
N LEU A 137 11.97 -8.54 0.39
CA LEU A 137 11.17 -9.71 0.76
C LEU A 137 9.70 -9.56 0.34
N MET A 138 9.50 -9.12 -0.91
CA MET A 138 8.20 -8.94 -1.56
C MET A 138 8.07 -9.85 -2.79
N PRO A 139 6.83 -10.18 -3.20
CA PRO A 139 6.58 -10.82 -4.49
C PRO A 139 7.08 -9.94 -5.65
N ALA A 140 7.84 -10.54 -6.56
CA ALA A 140 8.50 -9.80 -7.65
C ALA A 140 7.53 -9.03 -8.57
N PRO A 141 6.36 -9.57 -8.99
CA PRO A 141 5.46 -8.84 -9.89
C PRO A 141 4.96 -7.52 -9.32
N ILE A 142 4.50 -7.48 -8.05
CA ILE A 142 4.02 -6.25 -7.43
C ILE A 142 5.18 -5.30 -7.14
N HIS A 143 6.33 -5.82 -6.73
CA HIS A 143 7.53 -5.02 -6.52
C HIS A 143 7.90 -4.23 -7.78
N TYR A 144 8.04 -4.90 -8.93
CA TYR A 144 8.36 -4.22 -10.19
C TYR A 144 7.23 -3.28 -10.64
N ALA A 145 5.96 -3.66 -10.49
CA ALA A 145 4.84 -2.80 -10.84
C ALA A 145 4.87 -1.48 -10.05
N HIS A 146 5.19 -1.50 -8.75
CA HIS A 146 5.38 -0.28 -7.95
C HIS A 146 6.55 0.55 -8.45
N ARG A 147 7.72 -0.07 -8.66
CA ARG A 147 8.93 0.64 -9.13
C ARG A 147 8.74 1.31 -10.49
N LEU A 148 7.96 0.69 -11.40
CA LEU A 148 7.59 1.31 -12.69
C LEU A 148 6.77 2.57 -12.49
N MET A 149 5.83 2.57 -11.54
CA MET A 149 4.99 3.74 -11.27
C MET A 149 5.73 4.84 -10.50
N GLU A 150 6.62 4.50 -9.58
CA GLU A 150 7.54 5.46 -8.96
C GLU A 150 8.43 6.13 -10.00
N ARG A 151 9.00 5.36 -10.92
CA ARG A 151 9.86 5.88 -12.00
C ARG A 151 9.09 6.79 -12.94
N GLN A 152 7.84 6.44 -13.30
CA GLN A 152 6.96 7.31 -14.09
C GLN A 152 6.75 8.67 -13.41
N ALA A 153 6.44 8.67 -12.12
CA ALA A 153 6.23 9.90 -11.36
C ALA A 153 7.52 10.73 -11.23
N GLU A 154 8.67 10.08 -10.99
CA GLU A 154 9.97 10.74 -10.93
C GLU A 154 10.29 11.50 -12.24
N LEU A 155 10.19 10.82 -13.40
CA LEU A 155 10.53 11.38 -14.69
C LEU A 155 9.54 12.48 -15.14
N ARG A 156 8.30 12.38 -14.71
CA ARG A 156 7.29 13.42 -14.89
C ARG A 156 7.62 14.66 -14.07
N LYS A 157 7.87 14.49 -12.76
CA LYS A 157 8.09 15.59 -11.81
C LYS A 157 9.41 16.32 -12.03
N ASN A 158 10.47 15.61 -12.42
CA ASN A 158 11.77 16.23 -12.70
C ASN A 158 11.87 16.83 -14.13
N GLY A 159 10.82 16.69 -14.95
CA GLY A 159 10.76 17.23 -16.31
C GLY A 159 11.56 16.47 -17.36
N THR A 160 12.10 15.29 -17.05
CA THR A 160 12.79 14.43 -18.04
C THR A 160 11.85 13.97 -19.14
N LEU A 161 10.62 13.56 -18.75
CA LEU A 161 9.55 13.22 -19.69
C LEU A 161 8.34 14.17 -19.46
N PRO A 162 8.40 15.42 -19.95
CA PRO A 162 7.44 16.46 -19.63
C PRO A 162 6.05 16.23 -20.23
N PHE A 163 5.94 15.28 -21.16
CA PHE A 163 4.67 14.87 -21.75
C PHE A 163 3.87 13.90 -20.89
N LEU A 164 4.45 13.34 -19.82
CA LEU A 164 3.71 12.49 -18.88
C LEU A 164 2.78 13.33 -18.01
N ARG A 165 1.61 12.75 -17.72
CA ARG A 165 0.63 13.31 -16.79
C ARG A 165 0.48 12.40 -15.56
N PRO A 166 -0.23 12.86 -14.47
CA PRO A 166 -0.20 12.17 -13.19
C PRO A 166 -0.77 10.75 -13.18
N ASP A 167 -1.82 10.47 -13.96
CA ASP A 167 -2.50 9.18 -13.95
C ASP A 167 -1.77 8.13 -14.79
N ALA A 168 -1.49 6.98 -14.17
CA ALA A 168 -0.88 5.84 -14.86
C ALA A 168 -1.16 4.52 -14.13
N LYS A 169 -1.07 3.42 -14.88
CA LYS A 169 -1.12 2.04 -14.37
C LYS A 169 0.02 1.23 -14.98
N ALA A 170 0.56 0.30 -14.17
CA ALA A 170 1.49 -0.73 -14.66
C ALA A 170 0.97 -2.12 -14.27
N GLN A 171 1.18 -3.09 -15.15
CA GLN A 171 0.93 -4.50 -14.87
C GLN A 171 2.15 -5.29 -15.32
N VAL A 172 2.60 -6.21 -14.46
CA VAL A 172 3.76 -7.07 -14.71
C VAL A 172 3.33 -8.52 -14.59
N THR A 173 3.50 -9.27 -15.68
CA THR A 173 3.28 -10.73 -15.71
C THR A 173 4.64 -11.42 -15.74
N MET A 174 4.88 -12.28 -14.75
CA MET A 174 6.13 -13.04 -14.63
C MET A 174 5.89 -14.54 -14.78
N ARG A 175 6.85 -15.22 -15.38
CA ARG A 175 6.92 -16.68 -15.43
C ARG A 175 7.65 -17.19 -14.21
N TYR A 176 7.05 -18.16 -13.58
CA TYR A 176 7.60 -18.89 -12.42
C TYR A 176 7.94 -20.32 -12.80
N LEU A 177 9.07 -20.81 -12.32
CA LEU A 177 9.47 -22.22 -12.41
C LEU A 177 9.86 -22.71 -11.01
N ASP A 178 9.17 -23.74 -10.53
CA ASP A 178 9.38 -24.32 -9.20
C ASP A 178 9.33 -23.27 -8.07
N GLY A 179 8.37 -22.36 -8.16
CA GLY A 179 8.13 -21.32 -7.17
C GLY A 179 9.14 -20.17 -7.17
N LYS A 180 9.93 -20.03 -8.24
CA LYS A 180 10.90 -18.92 -8.39
C LYS A 180 10.60 -18.10 -9.64
N PRO A 181 10.63 -16.76 -9.56
CA PRO A 181 10.50 -15.91 -10.74
C PRO A 181 11.68 -16.13 -11.70
N GLN A 182 11.40 -16.30 -12.99
CA GLN A 182 12.41 -16.58 -14.01
C GLN A 182 12.58 -15.43 -15.01
N SER A 183 11.47 -14.93 -15.54
CA SER A 183 11.46 -13.89 -16.57
C SER A 183 10.15 -13.11 -16.52
N VAL A 184 10.17 -11.92 -17.07
CA VAL A 184 8.97 -11.10 -17.32
C VAL A 184 8.41 -11.47 -18.68
N GLN A 185 7.17 -11.97 -18.68
CA GLN A 185 6.46 -12.34 -19.91
C GLN A 185 5.88 -11.11 -20.59
N THR A 186 5.23 -10.22 -19.83
CA THR A 186 4.56 -9.04 -20.38
C THR A 186 4.65 -7.89 -19.39
N VAL A 187 4.89 -6.68 -19.88
CA VAL A 187 4.74 -5.41 -19.16
C VAL A 187 3.69 -4.57 -19.87
N VAL A 188 2.64 -4.21 -19.15
CA VAL A 188 1.64 -3.24 -19.63
C VAL A 188 1.85 -1.93 -18.88
N ILE A 189 1.97 -0.81 -19.60
CA ILE A 189 1.92 0.54 -19.05
C ILE A 189 0.87 1.36 -19.78
N SER A 190 -0.09 1.88 -19.04
CA SER A 190 -1.05 2.88 -19.51
C SER A 190 -0.77 4.18 -18.77
N SER A 191 -0.19 5.16 -19.46
CA SER A 191 0.16 6.45 -18.86
C SER A 191 -0.58 7.58 -19.55
N GLN A 192 -1.21 8.45 -18.77
CA GLN A 192 -1.78 9.70 -19.23
C GLN A 192 -0.66 10.59 -19.78
N HIS A 193 -0.96 11.31 -20.88
CA HIS A 193 0.04 12.09 -21.61
C HIS A 193 -0.58 13.37 -22.19
N THR A 194 0.28 14.28 -22.66
CA THR A 194 -0.10 15.48 -23.37
C THR A 194 -0.59 15.14 -24.80
N PRO A 195 -1.52 15.96 -25.37
CA PRO A 195 -2.16 15.63 -26.67
C PRO A 195 -1.21 15.39 -27.82
N GLU A 196 -0.05 16.05 -27.81
CA GLU A 196 0.94 15.97 -28.89
C GLU A 196 1.62 14.61 -29.03
N MET A 197 1.51 13.71 -28.04
CA MET A 197 2.10 12.38 -28.07
C MET A 197 1.24 11.35 -28.80
N SER A 198 0.11 11.77 -29.38
CA SER A 198 -0.74 10.91 -30.21
C SER A 198 -1.10 11.59 -31.55
N VAL A 199 -1.40 10.77 -32.56
CA VAL A 199 -1.98 11.20 -33.85
C VAL A 199 -3.30 10.46 -34.01
N GLY A 200 -4.42 11.19 -33.91
CA GLY A 200 -5.71 10.55 -33.72
C GLY A 200 -5.70 9.71 -32.42
N ASP A 201 -6.08 8.45 -32.54
CA ASP A 201 -6.10 7.50 -31.40
C ASP A 201 -4.80 6.69 -31.27
N LYS A 202 -3.81 6.91 -32.14
CA LYS A 202 -2.55 6.13 -32.12
C LYS A 202 -1.45 6.88 -31.40
N MET A 203 -0.72 6.17 -30.56
CA MET A 203 0.48 6.68 -29.91
C MET A 203 1.61 6.88 -30.94
N LYS A 204 2.38 7.95 -30.75
CA LYS A 204 3.62 8.14 -31.52
C LYS A 204 4.69 7.13 -31.06
N PRO A 205 5.53 6.65 -32.01
CA PRO A 205 6.63 5.73 -31.69
C PRO A 205 7.57 6.28 -30.58
N GLU A 206 7.84 7.58 -30.62
CA GLU A 206 8.71 8.25 -29.65
C GLU A 206 8.19 8.15 -28.20
N PHE A 207 6.86 8.14 -28.02
CA PHE A 207 6.27 7.92 -26.70
C PHE A 207 6.52 6.49 -26.23
N ILE A 208 6.27 5.50 -27.10
CA ILE A 208 6.46 4.09 -26.78
C ILE A 208 7.93 3.82 -26.42
N GLU A 209 8.85 4.32 -27.24
CA GLU A 209 10.29 4.18 -27.03
C GLU A 209 10.72 4.83 -25.70
N ALA A 210 10.25 6.05 -25.40
CA ALA A 210 10.58 6.75 -24.17
C ALA A 210 10.11 5.97 -22.91
N ILE A 211 8.92 5.37 -22.95
CA ILE A 211 8.43 4.54 -21.84
C ILE A 211 9.30 3.29 -21.67
N VAL A 212 9.62 2.59 -22.74
CA VAL A 212 10.43 1.37 -22.67
C VAL A 212 11.85 1.68 -22.17
N GLU A 213 12.51 2.66 -22.78
CA GLU A 213 13.92 2.95 -22.49
C GLU A 213 14.13 3.67 -21.16
N SER A 214 13.20 4.57 -20.76
CA SER A 214 13.42 5.41 -19.58
C SER A 214 12.70 4.91 -18.33
N ILE A 215 11.63 4.09 -18.47
CA ILE A 215 10.87 3.58 -17.34
C ILE A 215 11.10 2.09 -17.15
N ILE A 216 10.88 1.25 -18.19
CA ILE A 216 10.88 -0.21 -18.00
C ILE A 216 12.31 -0.75 -17.83
N LYS A 217 13.19 -0.50 -18.79
CA LYS A 217 14.56 -1.05 -18.78
C LYS A 217 15.43 -0.64 -17.59
N PRO A 218 15.32 0.59 -17.03
CA PRO A 218 16.06 0.96 -15.83
C PRO A 218 15.53 0.32 -14.54
N VAL A 219 14.29 -0.18 -14.54
CA VAL A 219 13.63 -0.74 -13.35
C VAL A 219 13.73 -2.26 -13.31
N ILE A 220 13.51 -2.91 -14.43
CA ILE A 220 13.52 -4.38 -14.52
C ILE A 220 14.89 -4.85 -15.05
N PRO A 221 15.59 -5.76 -14.32
CA PRO A 221 16.88 -6.29 -14.76
C PRO A 221 16.82 -6.87 -16.18
N ALA A 222 17.85 -6.57 -16.99
CA ALA A 222 17.88 -6.97 -18.40
C ALA A 222 17.79 -8.49 -18.60
N GLU A 223 18.34 -9.26 -17.68
CA GLU A 223 18.27 -10.74 -17.67
C GLU A 223 16.86 -11.27 -17.47
N MET A 224 15.95 -10.47 -16.93
CA MET A 224 14.54 -10.84 -16.79
C MET A 224 13.68 -10.40 -17.98
N LEU A 225 14.18 -9.51 -18.85
CA LEU A 225 13.48 -8.98 -20.02
C LEU A 225 13.78 -9.79 -21.30
N VAL A 226 13.83 -11.12 -21.19
CA VAL A 226 14.07 -12.02 -22.32
C VAL A 226 12.74 -12.35 -23.00
N ASP A 227 12.61 -11.98 -24.28
CA ASP A 227 11.37 -12.16 -25.08
C ASP A 227 10.12 -11.53 -24.46
N THR A 228 10.31 -10.43 -23.71
CA THR A 228 9.23 -9.71 -23.02
C THR A 228 8.39 -8.90 -24.01
N GLU A 229 7.08 -9.06 -23.93
CA GLU A 229 6.12 -8.22 -24.66
C GLU A 229 5.87 -6.90 -23.91
N PHE A 230 5.99 -5.77 -24.62
CA PHE A 230 5.67 -4.45 -24.06
C PHE A 230 4.38 -3.90 -24.68
N LEU A 231 3.36 -3.69 -23.84
CA LEU A 231 2.06 -3.14 -24.21
C LEU A 231 1.93 -1.73 -23.65
N ILE A 232 2.29 -0.72 -24.43
CA ILE A 232 2.32 0.68 -24.00
C ILE A 232 1.12 1.41 -24.57
N ASN A 233 0.24 1.92 -23.70
CA ASN A 233 -1.04 2.53 -24.05
C ASN A 233 -1.76 1.72 -25.16
N PRO A 234 -2.09 0.44 -24.93
CA PRO A 234 -2.58 -0.46 -25.98
C PRO A 234 -3.92 0.00 -26.57
N THR A 235 -4.71 0.80 -25.86
CA THR A 235 -5.92 1.43 -26.37
C THR A 235 -5.64 2.73 -27.15
N GLY A 236 -4.37 3.19 -27.18
CA GLY A 236 -3.93 4.40 -27.81
C GLY A 236 -4.02 5.63 -26.91
N ARG A 237 -4.64 6.70 -27.39
CA ARG A 237 -4.69 8.02 -26.75
C ARG A 237 -5.26 7.96 -25.34
N PHE A 238 -4.50 8.51 -24.35
CA PHE A 238 -4.90 8.63 -22.95
C PHE A 238 -4.60 10.05 -22.44
N VAL A 239 -5.37 11.03 -22.89
CA VAL A 239 -5.24 12.45 -22.51
C VAL A 239 -6.16 12.80 -21.35
N VAL A 240 -7.39 12.31 -21.36
CA VAL A 240 -8.33 12.46 -20.25
C VAL A 240 -8.08 11.32 -19.26
N GLY A 241 -7.73 11.66 -18.04
CA GLY A 241 -7.41 10.71 -16.96
C GLY A 241 -7.56 11.37 -15.58
N GLY A 242 -7.08 10.70 -14.54
CA GLY A 242 -7.24 11.13 -13.18
C GLY A 242 -8.72 11.22 -12.76
N PRO A 243 -9.07 12.02 -11.76
CA PRO A 243 -10.45 12.19 -11.30
C PRO A 243 -11.45 12.68 -12.36
N GLN A 244 -10.96 13.23 -13.48
CA GLN A 244 -11.82 13.55 -14.63
C GLN A 244 -12.22 12.31 -15.43
N GLY A 245 -11.32 11.34 -15.52
CA GLY A 245 -11.56 10.11 -16.29
C GLY A 245 -12.38 9.09 -15.51
N ASP A 246 -12.18 9.00 -14.21
CA ASP A 246 -12.87 8.05 -13.32
C ASP A 246 -12.97 8.61 -11.90
N CYS A 247 -14.02 8.23 -11.19
CA CYS A 247 -14.22 8.61 -9.80
C CYS A 247 -13.27 7.84 -8.89
N GLY A 248 -12.55 8.54 -8.00
CA GLY A 248 -11.68 7.97 -6.99
C GLY A 248 -12.33 7.90 -5.62
N LEU A 249 -12.03 6.83 -4.89
CA LEU A 249 -12.47 6.62 -3.51
C LEU A 249 -11.35 6.00 -2.67
N THR A 250 -11.26 6.43 -1.41
CA THR A 250 -10.37 5.81 -0.42
C THR A 250 -10.61 4.31 -0.31
N GLY A 251 -9.54 3.52 -0.28
CA GLY A 251 -9.62 2.08 -0.01
C GLY A 251 -10.09 1.22 -1.18
N ARG A 252 -9.99 1.69 -2.43
CA ARG A 252 -10.35 0.90 -3.62
C ARG A 252 -9.16 0.24 -4.33
N LYS A 253 -7.95 0.36 -3.78
CA LYS A 253 -6.72 -0.26 -4.31
C LYS A 253 -6.05 -1.18 -3.30
N ILE A 254 -6.87 -1.88 -2.48
CA ILE A 254 -6.40 -2.68 -1.35
C ILE A 254 -5.44 -3.82 -1.72
N ILE A 255 -5.54 -4.38 -2.91
CA ILE A 255 -4.63 -5.42 -3.39
C ILE A 255 -3.30 -4.82 -3.85
N VAL A 256 -3.35 -3.64 -4.51
CA VAL A 256 -2.15 -2.85 -4.86
C VAL A 256 -1.41 -2.39 -3.60
N ASP A 257 -2.14 -2.03 -2.54
CA ASP A 257 -1.59 -1.56 -1.27
C ASP A 257 -0.77 -2.62 -0.54
N ILE A 258 -0.99 -3.93 -0.82
CA ILE A 258 -0.33 -5.03 -0.13
C ILE A 258 0.58 -5.86 -1.07
N TYR A 259 0.17 -7.04 -1.50
CA TYR A 259 1.05 -8.03 -2.14
C TYR A 259 0.66 -8.36 -3.59
N GLY A 260 -0.21 -7.56 -4.22
CA GLY A 260 -0.58 -7.72 -5.63
C GLY A 260 -1.27 -9.05 -5.97
N GLY A 261 -1.95 -9.67 -4.99
CA GLY A 261 -2.65 -10.93 -5.16
C GLY A 261 -1.86 -12.18 -4.76
N ALA A 262 -0.58 -12.05 -4.39
CA ALA A 262 0.24 -13.19 -3.95
C ALA A 262 -0.15 -13.73 -2.56
N CYS A 263 -0.93 -12.95 -1.81
CA CYS A 263 -1.44 -13.31 -0.49
C CYS A 263 -2.92 -12.92 -0.39
N PRO A 264 -3.76 -13.65 0.35
CA PRO A 264 -5.10 -13.25 0.68
C PRO A 264 -5.17 -11.85 1.31
N HIS A 265 -6.33 -11.20 1.23
CA HIS A 265 -6.64 -9.94 1.86
C HIS A 265 -7.85 -10.07 2.79
N GLY A 266 -7.81 -9.45 3.96
CA GLY A 266 -8.90 -9.51 4.93
C GLY A 266 -10.11 -8.62 4.61
N GLY A 267 -9.98 -7.72 3.63
CA GLY A 267 -11.03 -6.80 3.16
C GLY A 267 -10.93 -5.38 3.71
N GLY A 268 -10.19 -5.14 4.80
CA GLY A 268 -10.04 -3.81 5.41
C GLY A 268 -9.08 -2.89 4.64
N ALA A 269 -9.52 -1.69 4.27
CA ALA A 269 -8.67 -0.64 3.71
C ALA A 269 -7.80 0.01 4.79
N PHE A 270 -6.67 0.61 4.39
CA PHE A 270 -5.70 1.21 5.31
C PHE A 270 -5.81 2.74 5.38
N SER A 271 -5.75 3.43 4.22
CA SER A 271 -5.67 4.88 4.16
C SER A 271 -6.81 5.56 4.91
N GLY A 272 -6.50 6.65 5.60
CA GLY A 272 -7.46 7.41 6.42
C GLY A 272 -7.75 6.84 7.80
N LYS A 273 -7.26 5.65 8.14
CA LYS A 273 -7.47 5.00 9.45
C LYS A 273 -6.29 5.20 10.38
N ASP A 274 -6.54 5.70 11.60
CA ASP A 274 -5.54 5.76 12.66
C ASP A 274 -5.15 4.35 13.17
N PRO A 275 -4.01 4.19 13.88
CA PRO A 275 -3.49 2.86 14.25
C PRO A 275 -4.32 2.08 15.27
N THR A 276 -5.38 2.64 15.84
CA THR A 276 -6.31 1.88 16.69
C THR A 276 -7.22 0.96 15.87
N LYS A 277 -7.33 1.19 14.56
CA LYS A 277 -8.05 0.33 13.63
C LYS A 277 -7.16 -0.85 13.26
N VAL A 278 -7.54 -2.04 13.72
CA VAL A 278 -6.77 -3.29 13.50
C VAL A 278 -6.65 -3.67 12.02
N ASP A 279 -7.57 -3.24 11.17
CA ASP A 279 -7.45 -3.39 9.71
C ASP A 279 -6.09 -2.92 9.21
N ARG A 280 -5.61 -1.79 9.71
CA ARG A 280 -4.31 -1.22 9.35
C ARG A 280 -3.20 -1.74 10.24
N SER A 281 -3.28 -1.55 11.55
CA SER A 281 -2.19 -1.84 12.47
C SER A 281 -1.84 -3.33 12.52
N ALA A 282 -2.82 -4.22 12.52
CA ALA A 282 -2.56 -5.65 12.55
C ALA A 282 -2.06 -6.20 11.19
N ALA A 283 -2.45 -5.60 10.06
CA ALA A 283 -1.85 -5.94 8.78
C ALA A 283 -0.37 -5.53 8.72
N TYR A 284 0.00 -4.37 9.28
CA TYR A 284 1.39 -3.95 9.41
C TYR A 284 2.18 -4.86 10.35
N ALA A 285 1.61 -5.24 11.51
CA ALA A 285 2.24 -6.19 12.41
C ALA A 285 2.40 -7.58 11.76
N ALA A 286 1.41 -8.05 11.02
CA ALA A 286 1.49 -9.31 10.30
C ALA A 286 2.60 -9.28 9.22
N ARG A 287 2.78 -8.15 8.51
CA ARG A 287 3.92 -7.94 7.60
C ARG A 287 5.25 -8.01 8.35
N TYR A 288 5.37 -7.31 9.48
CA TYR A 288 6.57 -7.32 10.32
C TYR A 288 6.93 -8.73 10.78
N VAL A 289 5.96 -9.52 11.25
CA VAL A 289 6.16 -10.92 11.63
C VAL A 289 6.64 -11.76 10.46
N ALA A 290 5.90 -11.74 9.33
CA ALA A 290 6.24 -12.54 8.15
C ALA A 290 7.64 -12.20 7.61
N LYS A 291 7.98 -10.90 7.57
CA LYS A 291 9.29 -10.44 7.11
C LYS A 291 10.43 -10.92 8.00
N ASN A 292 10.26 -10.89 9.32
CA ASN A 292 11.26 -11.40 10.27
C ASN A 292 11.43 -12.92 10.19
N ILE A 293 10.36 -13.68 9.94
CA ILE A 293 10.44 -15.14 9.75
C ILE A 293 11.28 -15.47 8.52
N VAL A 294 11.03 -14.81 7.39
CA VAL A 294 11.80 -15.03 6.15
C VAL A 294 13.23 -14.54 6.30
N ALA A 295 13.45 -13.36 6.88
CA ALA A 295 14.79 -12.82 7.15
C ALA A 295 15.60 -13.68 8.12
N ALA A 296 14.96 -14.37 9.07
CA ALA A 296 15.60 -15.35 9.96
C ALA A 296 16.03 -16.64 9.23
N GLY A 297 15.58 -16.86 7.98
CA GLY A 297 15.80 -18.08 7.23
C GLY A 297 14.98 -19.25 7.74
N LEU A 298 13.88 -19.01 8.44
CA LEU A 298 12.97 -20.06 8.92
C LEU A 298 12.07 -20.61 7.81
N ALA A 299 11.81 -19.80 6.78
CA ALA A 299 11.09 -20.20 5.58
C ALA A 299 11.49 -19.31 4.40
N ARG A 300 11.29 -19.78 3.16
CA ARG A 300 11.48 -18.95 1.95
C ARG A 300 10.29 -18.05 1.69
N GLN A 301 9.11 -18.45 2.11
CA GLN A 301 7.90 -17.65 2.11
C GLN A 301 7.11 -17.89 3.38
N CYS A 302 6.43 -16.86 3.85
CA CYS A 302 5.62 -16.91 5.05
C CYS A 302 4.38 -16.07 4.87
N GLN A 303 3.23 -16.69 5.02
CA GLN A 303 1.94 -16.03 5.19
C GLN A 303 1.52 -16.17 6.65
N ILE A 304 1.04 -15.10 7.25
CA ILE A 304 0.42 -15.12 8.58
C ILE A 304 -1.00 -14.58 8.49
N GLN A 305 -1.92 -15.25 9.16
CA GLN A 305 -3.28 -14.76 9.40
C GLN A 305 -3.42 -14.40 10.86
N VAL A 306 -3.98 -13.21 11.13
CA VAL A 306 -4.35 -12.76 12.47
C VAL A 306 -5.81 -12.33 12.45
N SER A 307 -6.60 -12.69 13.48
CA SER A 307 -8.00 -12.26 13.56
C SER A 307 -8.39 -11.81 14.96
N TYR A 308 -9.37 -10.90 15.02
CA TYR A 308 -9.83 -10.26 16.25
C TYR A 308 -11.35 -10.33 16.37
N ALA A 309 -11.82 -10.31 17.62
CA ALA A 309 -13.21 -10.03 17.95
C ALA A 309 -13.30 -8.63 18.59
N ILE A 310 -14.36 -7.90 18.30
CA ILE A 310 -14.60 -6.58 18.88
C ILE A 310 -14.57 -6.65 20.42
N GLY A 311 -13.91 -5.69 21.05
CA GLY A 311 -13.79 -5.62 22.52
C GLY A 311 -12.84 -6.64 23.14
N VAL A 312 -12.17 -7.51 22.36
CA VAL A 312 -11.21 -8.50 22.83
C VAL A 312 -9.79 -8.09 22.47
N ALA A 313 -8.87 -8.02 23.43
CA ALA A 313 -7.51 -7.59 23.21
C ALA A 313 -6.66 -8.69 22.52
N ARG A 314 -6.76 -9.93 22.95
CA ARG A 314 -5.98 -11.02 22.37
C ARG A 314 -6.55 -11.43 21.02
N PRO A 315 -5.69 -11.64 20.00
CA PRO A 315 -6.13 -12.28 18.75
C PRO A 315 -6.85 -13.60 19.04
N ILE A 316 -7.96 -13.85 18.34
CA ILE A 316 -8.66 -15.13 18.42
C ILE A 316 -8.03 -16.20 17.54
N ASN A 317 -7.23 -15.80 16.57
CA ASN A 317 -6.43 -16.68 15.71
C ASN A 317 -5.11 -16.03 15.32
N VAL A 318 -4.03 -16.83 15.34
CA VAL A 318 -2.72 -16.52 14.77
C VAL A 318 -2.22 -17.79 14.11
N THR A 319 -2.19 -17.83 12.79
CA THR A 319 -1.77 -19.03 12.03
C THR A 319 -0.71 -18.67 11.01
N VAL A 320 0.31 -19.49 10.90
CA VAL A 320 1.42 -19.36 9.93
C VAL A 320 1.32 -20.43 8.87
N TYR A 321 1.55 -20.04 7.61
CA TYR A 321 1.64 -20.94 6.47
C TYR A 321 2.94 -20.67 5.72
N THR A 322 3.83 -21.65 5.66
CA THR A 322 5.11 -21.56 4.92
C THR A 322 5.07 -22.24 3.55
N GLU A 323 3.92 -22.82 3.19
CA GLU A 323 3.70 -23.55 1.93
C GLU A 323 4.78 -24.62 1.68
N GLY A 324 5.20 -25.29 2.75
CA GLY A 324 6.23 -26.34 2.70
C GLY A 324 7.66 -25.83 2.52
N THR A 325 7.91 -24.53 2.65
CA THR A 325 9.25 -23.94 2.58
C THR A 325 9.92 -23.76 3.95
N GLY A 326 9.19 -24.08 5.03
CA GLY A 326 9.68 -24.00 6.40
C GLY A 326 10.84 -24.96 6.66
N VAL A 327 11.86 -24.50 7.38
CA VAL A 327 12.98 -25.35 7.87
C VAL A 327 12.63 -26.06 9.18
N ILE A 328 11.58 -25.59 9.84
CA ILE A 328 10.90 -26.21 10.98
C ILE A 328 9.39 -26.24 10.71
N GLU A 329 8.65 -27.05 11.47
CA GLU A 329 7.20 -27.16 11.31
C GLU A 329 6.48 -25.84 11.59
N ASP A 330 5.41 -25.53 10.83
CA ASP A 330 4.66 -24.26 10.92
C ASP A 330 4.17 -23.99 12.35
N HIS A 331 3.69 -25.01 13.08
CA HIS A 331 3.23 -24.85 14.46
C HIS A 331 4.33 -24.42 15.45
N LEU A 332 5.61 -24.75 15.16
CA LEU A 332 6.74 -24.26 15.96
C LEU A 332 7.03 -22.80 15.65
N ILE A 333 6.88 -22.38 14.39
CA ILE A 333 6.98 -20.96 14.01
C ILE A 333 5.83 -20.15 14.67
N GLU A 334 4.60 -20.67 14.68
CA GLU A 334 3.46 -20.03 15.38
C GLU A 334 3.76 -19.80 16.87
N LYS A 335 4.38 -20.78 17.53
CA LYS A 335 4.79 -20.65 18.93
C LYS A 335 5.82 -19.53 19.10
N LEU A 336 6.83 -19.46 18.24
CA LEU A 336 7.82 -18.37 18.25
C LEU A 336 7.15 -17.00 18.04
N VAL A 337 6.16 -16.92 17.14
CA VAL A 337 5.38 -15.68 16.94
C VAL A 337 4.67 -15.26 18.21
N GLN A 338 3.98 -16.19 18.88
CA GLN A 338 3.25 -15.89 20.13
C GLN A 338 4.19 -15.49 21.29
N GLU A 339 5.41 -16.01 21.32
CA GLU A 339 6.41 -15.72 22.36
C GLU A 339 7.12 -14.37 22.15
N HIS A 340 7.32 -13.95 20.89
CA HIS A 340 8.19 -12.82 20.57
C HIS A 340 7.48 -11.58 20.00
N PHE A 341 6.18 -11.66 19.69
CA PHE A 341 5.40 -10.53 19.17
C PHE A 341 4.12 -10.33 19.95
N ASP A 342 3.92 -9.12 20.45
CA ASP A 342 2.66 -8.74 21.07
C ASP A 342 1.67 -8.28 20.00
N LEU A 343 0.74 -9.15 19.63
CA LEU A 343 -0.27 -8.89 18.60
C LEU A 343 -1.59 -8.35 19.19
N ARG A 344 -1.62 -7.93 20.46
CA ARG A 344 -2.74 -7.15 20.98
C ARG A 344 -2.77 -5.77 20.31
N PRO A 345 -3.93 -5.15 20.07
CA PRO A 345 -4.00 -3.85 19.37
C PRO A 345 -3.05 -2.79 19.94
N LYS A 346 -3.04 -2.62 21.26
CA LYS A 346 -2.15 -1.67 21.94
C LYS A 346 -0.69 -2.09 21.88
N GLY A 347 -0.42 -3.39 22.01
CA GLY A 347 0.93 -3.96 21.88
C GLY A 347 1.53 -3.70 20.49
N ILE A 348 0.74 -3.83 19.43
CA ILE A 348 1.15 -3.50 18.06
C ILE A 348 1.53 -2.03 17.93
N ILE A 349 0.67 -1.13 18.44
CA ILE A 349 0.90 0.31 18.37
C ILE A 349 2.22 0.69 19.04
N GLU A 350 2.51 0.11 20.20
CA GLU A 350 3.75 0.36 20.93
C GLU A 350 4.97 -0.29 20.26
N MET A 351 4.85 -1.56 19.87
CA MET A 351 5.92 -2.32 19.20
C MET A 351 6.39 -1.64 17.90
N LEU A 352 5.46 -1.14 17.11
CA LEU A 352 5.74 -0.50 15.82
C LEU A 352 5.77 1.03 15.89
N ASN A 353 5.56 1.63 17.07
CA ASN A 353 5.55 3.09 17.28
C ASN A 353 4.66 3.81 16.25
N LEU A 354 3.38 3.43 16.18
CA LEU A 354 2.46 3.86 15.12
C LEU A 354 1.76 5.21 15.37
N GLN A 355 1.79 5.76 16.60
CA GLN A 355 1.11 7.02 16.94
C GLN A 355 1.95 8.24 16.53
N ARG A 356 2.21 8.39 15.25
CA ARG A 356 3.01 9.48 14.68
C ARG A 356 2.63 9.72 13.21
N PRO A 357 2.94 10.92 12.64
CA PRO A 357 2.57 11.25 11.26
C PRO A 357 3.52 10.58 10.25
N ILE A 358 3.21 9.36 9.83
CA ILE A 358 4.00 8.53 8.93
C ILE A 358 3.21 7.95 7.77
N TYR A 359 1.92 8.29 7.68
CA TYR A 359 0.98 7.57 6.83
C TYR A 359 0.87 8.12 5.41
N SER A 360 1.05 9.42 5.18
CA SER A 360 0.97 10.04 3.84
C SER A 360 1.89 9.35 2.83
N LYS A 361 3.08 8.92 3.26
CA LYS A 361 4.05 8.23 2.40
C LYS A 361 3.62 6.81 2.00
N THR A 362 2.71 6.19 2.75
CA THR A 362 2.23 4.83 2.47
C THR A 362 1.15 4.82 1.38
N ALA A 363 0.49 5.94 1.15
CA ALA A 363 -0.73 6.03 0.36
C ALA A 363 -0.54 5.87 -1.15
N ALA A 364 0.70 5.74 -1.62
CA ALA A 364 1.04 5.40 -3.00
C ALA A 364 2.22 4.43 -3.03
N TYR A 365 2.29 3.59 -4.07
CA TYR A 365 3.36 2.62 -4.33
C TYR A 365 3.49 1.49 -3.30
N GLY A 366 2.37 1.13 -2.66
CA GLY A 366 2.27 0.05 -1.68
C GLY A 366 2.70 0.43 -0.27
N HIS A 367 2.10 -0.22 0.72
CA HIS A 367 2.42 -0.04 2.14
C HIS A 367 3.60 -0.89 2.59
N PHE A 368 3.98 -1.90 1.80
CA PHE A 368 5.02 -2.89 2.11
C PHE A 368 6.12 -2.93 1.05
N GLY A 369 7.28 -3.50 1.42
CA GLY A 369 8.44 -3.55 0.53
C GLY A 369 9.14 -2.21 0.37
N ARG A 370 9.12 -1.40 1.41
CA ARG A 370 9.63 -0.03 1.44
C ARG A 370 10.89 0.06 2.30
N SER A 371 11.69 1.12 2.08
CA SER A 371 12.96 1.35 2.76
C SER A 371 13.00 2.63 3.61
N GLU A 372 11.88 3.35 3.70
CA GLU A 372 11.78 4.54 4.54
C GLU A 372 11.98 4.17 6.03
N PRO A 373 12.88 4.88 6.74
CA PRO A 373 13.25 4.52 8.10
C PRO A 373 12.10 4.61 9.12
N GLU A 374 11.07 5.39 8.81
CA GLU A 374 9.86 5.48 9.63
C GLU A 374 8.93 4.28 9.52
N PHE A 375 9.08 3.41 8.51
CA PHE A 375 8.25 2.22 8.31
C PHE A 375 8.78 1.06 9.14
N SER A 376 8.47 1.11 10.44
CA SER A 376 8.95 0.15 11.45
C SER A 376 8.56 -1.31 11.16
N TRP A 377 7.47 -1.53 10.45
CA TRP A 377 7.01 -2.87 10.03
C TRP A 377 7.89 -3.53 8.96
N GLU A 378 8.80 -2.77 8.37
CA GLU A 378 9.78 -3.28 7.41
C GLU A 378 11.13 -3.68 8.05
N GLN A 379 11.30 -3.45 9.35
CA GLN A 379 12.52 -3.84 10.07
C GLN A 379 12.61 -5.35 10.25
N THR A 380 13.86 -5.87 10.30
CA THR A 380 14.17 -7.30 10.50
C THR A 380 14.96 -7.55 11.77
N ASP A 381 14.78 -6.69 12.75
CA ASP A 381 15.50 -6.66 14.04
C ASP A 381 15.23 -7.89 14.93
N LYS A 382 14.15 -8.61 14.70
CA LYS A 382 13.79 -9.87 15.38
C LYS A 382 14.39 -11.11 14.71
N ALA A 383 14.95 -11.00 13.49
CA ALA A 383 15.38 -12.16 12.70
C ALA A 383 16.45 -13.01 13.43
N ALA A 384 17.48 -12.38 14.00
CA ALA A 384 18.52 -13.10 14.73
C ALA A 384 17.97 -13.81 15.97
N LEU A 385 17.06 -13.16 16.71
CA LEU A 385 16.39 -13.73 17.88
C LEU A 385 15.56 -14.95 17.50
N LEU A 386 14.74 -14.85 16.44
CA LEU A 386 13.91 -15.97 15.97
C LEU A 386 14.75 -17.15 15.51
N ARG A 387 15.84 -16.89 14.80
CA ARG A 387 16.76 -17.93 14.35
C ARG A 387 17.38 -18.69 15.52
N ALA A 388 17.89 -17.98 16.53
CA ALA A 388 18.43 -18.57 17.74
C ALA A 388 17.39 -19.34 18.55
N ALA A 389 16.18 -18.81 18.70
CA ALA A 389 15.07 -19.48 19.39
C ALA A 389 14.60 -20.75 18.66
N ALA A 390 14.76 -20.83 17.35
CA ALA A 390 14.51 -22.03 16.54
C ALA A 390 15.63 -23.08 16.63
N GLY A 391 16.76 -22.77 17.28
CA GLY A 391 17.90 -23.67 17.40
C GLY A 391 18.78 -23.75 16.14
N LEU A 392 18.81 -22.70 15.30
CA LEU A 392 19.50 -22.65 14.01
C LEU A 392 20.70 -21.69 14.02
#